data_45fec31fe7ac43e62b633281c4f859f9
#
_entry.id   45fec31fe7ac43e62b633281c4f859f9
#
_cell.length_a   1.000
_cell.length_b   1.000
_cell.length_c   1.000
_cell.angle_alpha   90.00
_cell.angle_beta   90.00
_cell.angle_gamma   90.00
#
_symmetry.space_group_name_H-M   'P 1'
#
loop_
_entity.id
_entity.type
_entity.pdbx_description
1 polymer ?
#
loop_
_entity_poly.entity_id
_entity_poly.type
_entity_poly.pdbx_seq_one_letter_code
_entity_poly.pdbx_strand_id
1 'polypeptide(L)'
;MNEKHTIRKATEADIELILKMFDHSRTVMRADGNHSQWVGYPTCNDVAADIAQGVAYLMFSENTPIGTFALVPGVEPTYSYIDHGRWIDDRTPYATLHRLAAMPDTSGIAEAAFRFAKERYDHLRVDTHHSNRPMHHILEKEGFVYCGIIYMPDGGPRDAYEWWRYDEVPADLKEYVEQEILPRHETYDAAHRPDHIRRVIARAMEIVESGKWEVENKSAAPKTFSSLHSPLSTLVYTAAAMHDIGICEGREVHHLASGRIIRADRNLRRWFSEEEIELIAQAAEDHRASAATAPRSLLGCIVAEADRDIEPETIVRRTVEYGLGHYPTLDREGHWQRTLDHLHEKYAEGGYIKLWMENSPNAAPLANLRALIKDEQRLRQLFEKYITLNPKP
;
A
#
# COMPACT_ATOMS: atom_id res chain seq x y z
N MET A 1 3.61 -13.29 -22.03
CA MET A 1 3.92 -12.32 -23.10
C MET A 1 2.81 -11.28 -23.06
N ASN A 2 3.12 -10.00 -22.75
CA ASN A 2 2.12 -8.94 -22.79
C ASN A 2 1.76 -8.68 -24.26
N GLU A 3 0.61 -9.15 -24.69
CA GLU A 3 0.05 -8.74 -25.98
C GLU A 3 -0.20 -7.23 -25.93
N LYS A 4 0.42 -6.51 -26.83
CA LYS A 4 0.36 -5.05 -26.87
C LYS A 4 -0.95 -4.66 -27.55
N HIS A 5 -2.02 -4.45 -26.78
CA HIS A 5 -3.28 -3.93 -27.30
C HIS A 5 -3.11 -2.48 -27.71
N THR A 6 -3.66 -2.12 -28.87
CA THR A 6 -3.79 -0.72 -29.32
C THR A 6 -5.19 -0.23 -29.05
N ILE A 7 -5.31 1.01 -28.54
CA ILE A 7 -6.59 1.63 -28.19
C ILE A 7 -6.68 2.96 -28.91
N ARG A 8 -7.80 3.18 -29.64
CA ARG A 8 -8.11 4.45 -30.31
C ARG A 8 -9.51 4.91 -30.00
N LYS A 9 -9.78 6.18 -30.21
CA LYS A 9 -11.15 6.71 -30.21
C LYS A 9 -11.98 6.03 -31.29
N ALA A 10 -13.23 5.72 -30.95
CA ALA A 10 -14.21 5.22 -31.91
C ALA A 10 -14.72 6.35 -32.82
N THR A 11 -15.18 5.98 -33.97
CA THR A 11 -15.78 6.85 -34.99
C THR A 11 -17.17 6.35 -35.36
N GLU A 12 -17.96 7.14 -36.08
CA GLU A 12 -19.30 6.72 -36.53
C GLU A 12 -19.28 5.41 -37.32
N ALA A 13 -18.21 5.16 -38.10
CA ALA A 13 -18.04 3.91 -38.85
C ALA A 13 -17.91 2.65 -37.93
N ASP A 14 -17.61 2.84 -36.67
CA ASP A 14 -17.41 1.75 -35.71
C ASP A 14 -18.71 1.35 -34.97
N ILE A 15 -19.81 2.10 -35.14
CA ILE A 15 -21.06 1.91 -34.39
C ILE A 15 -21.59 0.48 -34.51
N GLU A 16 -21.69 -0.07 -35.72
CA GLU A 16 -22.18 -1.44 -35.91
C GLU A 16 -21.32 -2.49 -35.23
N LEU A 17 -20.01 -2.29 -35.21
CA LEU A 17 -19.06 -3.16 -34.57
C LEU A 17 -19.22 -3.13 -33.04
N ILE A 18 -19.36 -1.93 -32.47
CA ILE A 18 -19.58 -1.72 -31.02
C ILE A 18 -20.90 -2.38 -30.59
N LEU A 19 -21.97 -2.21 -31.38
CA LEU A 19 -23.26 -2.85 -31.08
C LEU A 19 -23.17 -4.38 -31.09
N LYS A 20 -22.37 -4.99 -31.98
CA LYS A 20 -22.11 -6.45 -31.97
C LYS A 20 -21.39 -6.89 -30.70
N MET A 21 -20.44 -6.10 -30.18
CA MET A 21 -19.78 -6.38 -28.91
C MET A 21 -20.75 -6.30 -27.72
N PHE A 22 -21.66 -5.33 -27.72
CA PHE A 22 -22.71 -5.24 -26.72
C PHE A 22 -23.69 -6.41 -26.76
N ASP A 23 -24.09 -6.87 -27.95
CA ASP A 23 -24.96 -8.04 -28.12
C ASP A 23 -24.31 -9.32 -27.61
N HIS A 24 -23.02 -9.50 -27.87
CA HIS A 24 -22.24 -10.60 -27.29
C HIS A 24 -22.22 -10.51 -25.76
N SER A 25 -21.87 -9.35 -25.20
CA SER A 25 -21.83 -9.14 -23.75
C SER A 25 -23.18 -9.38 -23.07
N ARG A 26 -24.29 -8.95 -23.69
CA ARG A 26 -25.66 -9.26 -23.22
C ARG A 26 -25.90 -10.78 -23.18
N THR A 27 -25.44 -11.50 -24.20
CA THR A 27 -25.57 -12.96 -24.26
C THR A 27 -24.81 -13.65 -23.11
N VAL A 28 -23.56 -13.22 -22.86
CA VAL A 28 -22.74 -13.73 -21.74
C VAL A 28 -23.42 -13.41 -20.38
N MET A 29 -23.83 -12.16 -20.17
CA MET A 29 -24.51 -11.75 -18.93
C MET A 29 -25.75 -12.61 -18.64
N ARG A 30 -26.56 -12.90 -19.65
CA ARG A 30 -27.76 -13.74 -19.50
C ARG A 30 -27.41 -15.19 -19.18
N ALA A 31 -26.37 -15.73 -19.81
CA ALA A 31 -25.88 -17.08 -19.51
C ALA A 31 -25.40 -17.21 -18.06
N ASP A 32 -24.82 -16.13 -17.49
CA ASP A 32 -24.40 -16.06 -16.09
C ASP A 32 -25.53 -15.69 -15.11
N GLY A 33 -26.80 -15.68 -15.58
CA GLY A 33 -27.97 -15.39 -14.75
C GLY A 33 -28.24 -13.91 -14.51
N ASN A 34 -27.49 -13.01 -15.11
CA ASN A 34 -27.72 -11.56 -15.03
C ASN A 34 -28.68 -11.11 -16.16
N HIS A 35 -29.97 -11.20 -15.91
CA HIS A 35 -31.01 -10.86 -16.87
C HIS A 35 -31.46 -9.40 -16.82
N SER A 36 -31.10 -8.66 -15.79
CA SER A 36 -31.55 -7.29 -15.53
C SER A 36 -30.61 -6.21 -16.09
N GLN A 37 -29.35 -6.53 -16.28
CA GLN A 37 -28.38 -5.57 -16.80
C GLN A 37 -28.47 -5.46 -18.34
N TRP A 38 -28.36 -4.23 -18.84
CA TRP A 38 -28.37 -3.91 -20.26
C TRP A 38 -29.65 -4.32 -21.04
N VAL A 39 -30.79 -4.24 -20.39
CA VAL A 39 -32.11 -4.43 -21.03
C VAL A 39 -32.48 -3.14 -21.78
N GLY A 40 -32.49 -3.21 -23.12
CA GLY A 40 -32.74 -2.02 -23.96
C GLY A 40 -31.65 -0.95 -23.95
N TYR A 41 -30.50 -1.24 -23.41
CA TYR A 41 -29.35 -0.36 -23.25
C TYR A 41 -28.06 -1.20 -23.34
N PRO A 42 -26.87 -0.69 -23.82
CA PRO A 42 -26.74 0.56 -24.58
C PRO A 42 -27.37 0.46 -25.99
N THR A 43 -27.84 1.58 -26.52
CA THR A 43 -28.44 1.71 -27.85
C THR A 43 -27.47 2.32 -28.87
N CYS A 44 -27.85 2.35 -30.14
CA CYS A 44 -27.12 3.09 -31.19
C CYS A 44 -26.96 4.58 -30.82
N ASN A 45 -27.99 5.20 -30.23
CA ASN A 45 -27.95 6.61 -29.82
C ASN A 45 -26.93 6.85 -28.70
N ASP A 46 -26.82 5.91 -27.74
CA ASP A 46 -25.83 6.01 -26.66
C ASP A 46 -24.42 5.93 -27.21
N VAL A 47 -24.15 5.01 -28.16
CA VAL A 47 -22.84 4.91 -28.83
C VAL A 47 -22.54 6.17 -29.66
N ALA A 48 -23.49 6.67 -30.41
CA ALA A 48 -23.30 7.89 -31.20
C ALA A 48 -23.04 9.10 -30.30
N ALA A 49 -23.71 9.23 -29.18
CA ALA A 49 -23.47 10.27 -28.17
C ALA A 49 -22.05 10.20 -27.57
N ASP A 50 -21.60 8.99 -27.21
CA ASP A 50 -20.25 8.77 -26.69
C ASP A 50 -19.16 9.11 -27.74
N ILE A 51 -19.39 8.76 -29.00
CA ILE A 51 -18.49 9.08 -30.10
C ILE A 51 -18.44 10.60 -30.31
N ALA A 52 -19.60 11.28 -30.33
CA ALA A 52 -19.68 12.73 -30.49
C ALA A 52 -18.96 13.48 -29.36
N GLN A 53 -19.00 12.93 -28.11
CA GLN A 53 -18.27 13.47 -26.96
C GLN A 53 -16.79 13.07 -26.96
N GLY A 54 -16.36 12.16 -27.82
CA GLY A 54 -14.99 11.66 -27.91
C GLY A 54 -14.56 10.79 -26.73
N VAL A 55 -15.54 10.14 -26.06
CA VAL A 55 -15.33 9.28 -24.89
C VAL A 55 -15.43 7.79 -25.20
N ALA A 56 -15.88 7.39 -26.40
CA ALA A 56 -15.90 6.01 -26.85
C ALA A 56 -14.54 5.56 -27.40
N TYR A 57 -14.11 4.35 -27.02
CA TYR A 57 -12.84 3.75 -27.43
C TYR A 57 -13.02 2.33 -27.98
N LEU A 58 -12.18 1.97 -28.96
CA LEU A 58 -12.02 0.61 -29.46
C LEU A 58 -10.63 0.08 -29.16
N MET A 59 -10.57 -1.18 -28.79
CA MET A 59 -9.34 -1.94 -28.57
C MET A 59 -9.09 -2.94 -29.68
N PHE A 60 -7.81 -3.10 -30.02
CA PHE A 60 -7.33 -4.01 -31.04
C PHE A 60 -6.19 -4.86 -30.52
N SER A 61 -6.20 -6.15 -30.88
CA SER A 61 -5.01 -7.01 -30.87
C SER A 61 -4.49 -7.04 -32.30
N GLU A 62 -3.29 -6.49 -32.52
CA GLU A 62 -2.79 -6.19 -33.86
C GLU A 62 -3.78 -5.30 -34.64
N ASN A 63 -4.45 -5.86 -35.67
CA ASN A 63 -5.48 -5.17 -36.47
C ASN A 63 -6.90 -5.70 -36.22
N THR A 64 -7.06 -6.67 -35.30
CA THR A 64 -8.37 -7.27 -35.02
C THR A 64 -9.03 -6.53 -33.85
N PRO A 65 -10.26 -6.01 -34.01
CA PRO A 65 -10.99 -5.39 -32.92
C PRO A 65 -11.40 -6.45 -31.89
N ILE A 66 -11.09 -6.19 -30.62
CA ILE A 66 -11.28 -7.15 -29.53
C ILE A 66 -12.21 -6.65 -28.41
N GLY A 67 -12.39 -5.33 -28.27
CA GLY A 67 -13.22 -4.77 -27.21
C GLY A 67 -13.53 -3.30 -27.40
N THR A 68 -14.44 -2.79 -26.59
CA THR A 68 -14.86 -1.40 -26.53
C THR A 68 -15.16 -0.98 -25.11
N PHE A 69 -15.04 0.32 -24.84
CA PHE A 69 -15.47 0.95 -23.57
C PHE A 69 -15.70 2.45 -23.78
N ALA A 70 -16.42 3.06 -22.84
CA ALA A 70 -16.49 4.51 -22.72
C ALA A 70 -15.72 4.97 -21.48
N LEU A 71 -14.91 6.03 -21.62
CA LEU A 71 -14.19 6.67 -20.53
C LEU A 71 -14.64 8.11 -20.41
N VAL A 72 -15.53 8.37 -19.45
CA VAL A 72 -16.31 9.62 -19.35
C VAL A 72 -15.74 10.45 -18.20
N PRO A 73 -15.09 11.59 -18.47
CA PRO A 73 -14.65 12.50 -17.43
C PRO A 73 -15.81 13.32 -16.87
N GLY A 74 -15.75 13.66 -15.60
CA GLY A 74 -16.71 14.51 -14.93
C GLY A 74 -17.70 13.75 -14.06
N VAL A 75 -18.67 14.49 -13.53
CA VAL A 75 -19.63 13.95 -12.55
C VAL A 75 -20.62 13.01 -13.22
N GLU A 76 -20.68 11.77 -12.75
CA GLU A 76 -21.71 10.82 -13.11
C GLU A 76 -22.93 11.05 -12.19
N PRO A 77 -24.11 11.42 -12.74
CA PRO A 77 -25.27 11.77 -11.92
C PRO A 77 -25.73 10.66 -10.95
N THR A 78 -25.59 9.40 -11.35
CA THR A 78 -25.97 8.24 -10.51
C THR A 78 -25.04 8.04 -9.32
N TYR A 79 -23.88 8.70 -9.30
CA TYR A 79 -22.89 8.61 -8.21
C TYR A 79 -23.06 9.69 -7.15
N SER A 80 -24.07 10.56 -7.28
CA SER A 80 -24.36 11.62 -6.30
C SER A 80 -24.86 11.10 -4.96
N TYR A 81 -25.43 9.89 -4.93
CA TYR A 81 -25.86 9.21 -3.72
C TYR A 81 -25.25 7.80 -3.66
N ILE A 82 -24.65 7.46 -2.52
CA ILE A 82 -24.10 6.14 -2.24
C ILE A 82 -24.64 5.65 -0.89
N ASP A 83 -25.05 4.38 -0.83
CA ASP A 83 -25.61 3.74 0.34
C ASP A 83 -24.64 2.66 0.86
N HIS A 84 -24.76 2.32 2.15
CA HIS A 84 -23.90 1.32 2.80
C HIS A 84 -22.40 1.55 2.66
N GLY A 85 -22.01 2.83 2.51
CA GLY A 85 -20.61 3.22 2.36
C GLY A 85 -20.47 4.68 1.96
N ARG A 86 -19.35 5.01 1.39
CA ARG A 86 -19.02 6.37 0.90
C ARG A 86 -17.92 6.33 -0.15
N TRP A 87 -17.87 7.32 -1.03
CA TRP A 87 -16.73 7.57 -1.89
C TRP A 87 -15.49 7.93 -1.06
N ILE A 88 -14.29 7.54 -1.54
CA ILE A 88 -13.02 7.84 -0.87
C ILE A 88 -12.75 9.35 -0.91
N ASP A 89 -13.01 9.98 -2.06
CA ASP A 89 -12.88 11.43 -2.21
C ASP A 89 -14.00 12.01 -3.08
N ASP A 90 -14.83 12.86 -2.46
CA ASP A 90 -15.93 13.56 -3.14
C ASP A 90 -15.55 14.90 -3.78
N ARG A 91 -14.29 15.33 -3.65
CA ARG A 91 -13.86 16.69 -4.03
C ARG A 91 -13.07 16.75 -5.31
N THR A 92 -12.34 15.68 -5.63
CA THR A 92 -11.46 15.67 -6.79
C THR A 92 -12.18 15.18 -8.04
N PRO A 93 -11.95 15.81 -9.21
CA PRO A 93 -12.50 15.34 -10.48
C PRO A 93 -12.10 13.90 -10.78
N TYR A 94 -13.02 13.12 -11.29
CA TYR A 94 -12.81 11.73 -11.67
C TYR A 94 -13.26 11.44 -13.09
N ALA A 95 -12.88 10.27 -13.60
CA ALA A 95 -13.47 9.71 -14.81
C ALA A 95 -14.15 8.37 -14.49
N THR A 96 -15.21 8.06 -15.22
CA THR A 96 -15.96 6.82 -15.07
C THR A 96 -15.76 5.93 -16.30
N LEU A 97 -15.44 4.65 -16.06
CA LEU A 97 -15.36 3.66 -17.12
C LEU A 97 -16.70 2.93 -17.25
N HIS A 98 -17.35 3.12 -18.38
CA HIS A 98 -18.66 2.57 -18.69
C HIS A 98 -18.64 1.66 -19.92
N ARG A 99 -19.68 0.86 -20.08
CA ARG A 99 -20.01 0.13 -21.33
C ARG A 99 -18.85 -0.74 -21.85
N LEU A 100 -18.11 -1.34 -20.92
CA LEU A 100 -17.03 -2.27 -21.27
C LEU A 100 -17.64 -3.53 -21.89
N ALA A 101 -17.22 -3.87 -23.11
CA ALA A 101 -17.67 -5.05 -23.82
C ALA A 101 -16.50 -5.65 -24.64
N ALA A 102 -16.59 -6.95 -24.89
CA ALA A 102 -15.55 -7.72 -25.57
C ALA A 102 -16.13 -8.50 -26.77
N MET A 103 -15.27 -8.85 -27.71
CA MET A 103 -15.57 -9.84 -28.76
C MET A 103 -15.49 -11.26 -28.16
N PRO A 104 -16.17 -12.26 -28.77
CA PRO A 104 -15.99 -13.66 -28.39
C PRO A 104 -14.53 -14.08 -28.38
N ASP A 105 -14.19 -15.01 -27.47
CA ASP A 105 -12.86 -15.65 -27.40
C ASP A 105 -11.69 -14.67 -27.15
N THR A 106 -11.97 -13.51 -26.53
CA THR A 106 -10.97 -12.51 -26.15
C THR A 106 -10.81 -12.45 -24.62
N SER A 107 -9.62 -12.08 -24.15
CA SER A 107 -9.29 -11.97 -22.71
C SER A 107 -8.46 -10.70 -22.45
N GLY A 108 -8.40 -10.28 -21.16
CA GLY A 108 -7.58 -9.14 -20.76
C GLY A 108 -8.13 -7.76 -21.17
N ILE A 109 -9.39 -7.70 -21.63
CA ILE A 109 -10.00 -6.45 -22.15
C ILE A 109 -10.24 -5.45 -21.02
N ALA A 110 -10.74 -5.93 -19.87
CA ALA A 110 -11.00 -5.06 -18.72
C ALA A 110 -9.69 -4.52 -18.14
N GLU A 111 -8.68 -5.36 -17.94
CA GLU A 111 -7.36 -4.94 -17.48
C GLU A 111 -6.72 -3.91 -18.42
N ALA A 112 -6.84 -4.11 -19.72
CA ALA A 112 -6.33 -3.15 -20.73
C ALA A 112 -7.08 -1.81 -20.67
N ALA A 113 -8.42 -1.83 -20.50
CA ALA A 113 -9.22 -0.62 -20.34
C ALA A 113 -8.87 0.15 -19.06
N PHE A 114 -8.74 -0.55 -17.93
CA PHE A 114 -8.35 0.08 -16.68
C PHE A 114 -6.93 0.65 -16.74
N ARG A 115 -5.97 -0.05 -17.32
CA ARG A 115 -4.61 0.47 -17.52
C ARG A 115 -4.63 1.74 -18.37
N PHE A 116 -5.36 1.74 -19.49
CA PHE A 116 -5.52 2.91 -20.36
C PHE A 116 -6.15 4.10 -19.62
N ALA A 117 -7.15 3.85 -18.76
CA ALA A 117 -7.81 4.87 -17.96
C ALA A 117 -6.86 5.44 -16.89
N LYS A 118 -6.13 4.59 -16.18
CA LYS A 118 -5.14 4.95 -15.15
C LYS A 118 -3.95 5.76 -15.69
N GLU A 119 -3.58 5.58 -16.94
CA GLU A 119 -2.56 6.41 -17.61
C GLU A 119 -3.03 7.86 -17.87
N ARG A 120 -4.34 8.13 -17.82
CA ARG A 120 -4.96 9.41 -18.22
C ARG A 120 -5.64 10.16 -17.08
N TYR A 121 -6.04 9.44 -16.07
CA TYR A 121 -6.77 9.99 -14.91
C TYR A 121 -6.20 9.43 -13.62
N ASP A 122 -6.04 10.29 -12.65
CA ASP A 122 -5.55 9.94 -11.32
C ASP A 122 -6.67 9.47 -10.39
N HIS A 123 -7.93 9.64 -10.82
CA HIS A 123 -9.11 9.26 -10.07
C HIS A 123 -10.14 8.61 -11.00
N LEU A 124 -10.53 7.39 -10.69
CA LEU A 124 -11.50 6.61 -11.47
C LEU A 124 -12.61 6.09 -10.56
N ARG A 125 -13.84 6.11 -11.06
CA ARG A 125 -14.99 5.44 -10.44
C ARG A 125 -15.59 4.45 -11.43
N VAL A 126 -16.09 3.34 -10.91
CA VAL A 126 -16.71 2.27 -11.70
C VAL A 126 -17.83 1.66 -10.89
N ASP A 127 -18.90 1.27 -11.55
CA ASP A 127 -19.95 0.45 -10.95
C ASP A 127 -20.12 -0.87 -11.70
N THR A 128 -20.57 -1.88 -10.99
CA THR A 128 -20.89 -3.17 -11.59
C THR A 128 -22.12 -3.81 -10.93
N HIS A 129 -22.77 -4.72 -11.65
CA HIS A 129 -23.87 -5.49 -11.07
C HIS A 129 -23.33 -6.48 -10.05
N HIS A 130 -24.02 -6.63 -8.94
CA HIS A 130 -23.58 -7.45 -7.81
C HIS A 130 -23.32 -8.93 -8.16
N SER A 131 -23.99 -9.48 -9.18
CA SER A 131 -23.75 -10.85 -9.66
C SER A 131 -22.56 -10.96 -10.64
N ASN A 132 -21.96 -9.85 -11.06
CA ASN A 132 -20.83 -9.84 -12.02
C ASN A 132 -19.49 -10.17 -11.32
N ARG A 133 -19.38 -11.42 -10.84
CA ARG A 133 -18.19 -11.90 -10.11
C ARG A 133 -16.86 -11.71 -10.87
N PRO A 134 -16.80 -11.93 -12.19
CA PRO A 134 -15.55 -11.68 -12.93
C PRO A 134 -15.08 -10.21 -12.82
N MET A 135 -16.02 -9.26 -12.93
CA MET A 135 -15.67 -7.83 -12.82
C MET A 135 -15.23 -7.46 -11.40
N HIS A 136 -15.88 -7.98 -10.36
CA HIS A 136 -15.45 -7.77 -8.97
C HIS A 136 -13.99 -8.22 -8.77
N HIS A 137 -13.66 -9.42 -9.22
CA HIS A 137 -12.29 -9.94 -9.12
C HIS A 137 -11.28 -9.07 -9.88
N ILE A 138 -11.64 -8.60 -11.09
CA ILE A 138 -10.76 -7.72 -11.88
C ILE A 138 -10.57 -6.38 -11.19
N LEU A 139 -11.64 -5.77 -10.66
CA LEU A 139 -11.58 -4.49 -9.95
C LEU A 139 -10.67 -4.59 -8.71
N GLU A 140 -10.83 -5.64 -7.91
CA GLU A 140 -9.97 -5.90 -6.75
C GLU A 140 -8.50 -6.08 -7.16
N LYS A 141 -8.24 -6.90 -8.19
CA LYS A 141 -6.90 -7.13 -8.75
C LYS A 141 -6.26 -5.84 -9.27
N GLU A 142 -7.06 -4.96 -9.87
CA GLU A 142 -6.63 -3.66 -10.37
C GLU A 142 -6.55 -2.58 -9.26
N GLY A 143 -6.77 -2.93 -8.00
CA GLY A 143 -6.61 -2.04 -6.86
C GLY A 143 -7.77 -1.05 -6.68
N PHE A 144 -8.95 -1.32 -7.26
CA PHE A 144 -10.16 -0.57 -6.94
C PHE A 144 -10.69 -1.00 -5.58
N VAL A 145 -11.14 -0.03 -4.80
CA VAL A 145 -11.73 -0.22 -3.47
C VAL A 145 -13.25 -0.16 -3.58
N TYR A 146 -13.93 -1.12 -2.95
CA TYR A 146 -15.37 -1.09 -2.82
C TYR A 146 -15.82 0.07 -1.92
N CYS A 147 -16.76 0.89 -2.41
CA CYS A 147 -17.17 2.11 -1.72
C CYS A 147 -18.63 2.05 -1.18
N GLY A 148 -19.44 1.12 -1.67
CA GLY A 148 -20.84 1.02 -1.28
C GLY A 148 -21.76 0.68 -2.45
N ILE A 149 -23.03 1.07 -2.36
CA ILE A 149 -24.07 0.78 -3.35
C ILE A 149 -24.59 2.09 -3.94
N ILE A 150 -24.58 2.20 -5.26
CA ILE A 150 -25.26 3.27 -6.00
C ILE A 150 -26.54 2.71 -6.65
N TYR A 151 -27.42 3.58 -7.08
CA TYR A 151 -28.69 3.18 -7.70
C TYR A 151 -28.81 3.80 -9.10
N MET A 152 -29.15 2.93 -10.05
CA MET A 152 -29.46 3.36 -11.41
C MET A 152 -30.81 4.10 -11.46
N PRO A 153 -31.13 4.84 -12.53
CA PRO A 153 -32.41 5.56 -12.65
C PRO A 153 -33.66 4.68 -12.53
N ASP A 154 -33.51 3.39 -12.83
CA ASP A 154 -34.59 2.39 -12.67
C ASP A 154 -34.67 1.79 -11.25
N GLY A 155 -33.83 2.29 -10.31
CA GLY A 155 -33.71 1.80 -8.94
C GLY A 155 -32.84 0.56 -8.78
N GLY A 156 -32.24 0.04 -9.85
CA GLY A 156 -31.37 -1.13 -9.80
C GLY A 156 -30.05 -0.84 -9.04
N PRO A 157 -29.72 -1.63 -8.00
CA PRO A 157 -28.48 -1.43 -7.24
C PRO A 157 -27.24 -1.83 -8.05
N ARG A 158 -26.14 -1.15 -7.81
CA ARG A 158 -24.81 -1.46 -8.35
C ARG A 158 -23.76 -1.32 -7.25
N ASP A 159 -22.83 -2.22 -7.26
CA ASP A 159 -21.64 -2.15 -6.41
C ASP A 159 -20.69 -1.11 -6.96
N ALA A 160 -20.37 -0.12 -6.16
CA ALA A 160 -19.57 1.05 -6.52
C ALA A 160 -18.12 0.86 -6.08
N TYR A 161 -17.20 1.20 -6.97
CA TYR A 161 -15.78 1.07 -6.77
C TYR A 161 -15.06 2.37 -7.15
N GLU A 162 -14.00 2.67 -6.43
CA GLU A 162 -13.15 3.83 -6.67
C GLU A 162 -11.68 3.42 -6.71
N TRP A 163 -10.94 4.00 -7.64
CA TRP A 163 -9.51 3.89 -7.73
C TRP A 163 -8.91 5.28 -7.80
N TRP A 164 -7.83 5.46 -7.08
CA TRP A 164 -7.08 6.68 -7.02
C TRP A 164 -5.62 6.39 -7.32
N ARG A 165 -4.93 7.28 -8.06
CA ARG A 165 -3.48 7.19 -8.21
C ARG A 165 -2.84 7.64 -6.91
N TYR A 166 -2.42 6.69 -6.12
CA TYR A 166 -1.86 6.91 -4.79
C TYR A 166 -0.34 7.02 -4.78
N ASP A 167 0.27 7.43 -5.88
CA ASP A 167 1.72 7.47 -6.00
C ASP A 167 2.35 8.62 -5.21
N GLU A 168 1.56 9.58 -4.71
CA GLU A 168 2.10 10.67 -3.91
C GLU A 168 1.35 10.89 -2.60
N VAL A 169 2.10 10.71 -1.51
CA VAL A 169 1.70 11.26 -0.21
C VAL A 169 1.42 12.77 -0.37
N PRO A 170 0.29 13.30 0.13
CA PRO A 170 -0.08 14.71 -0.02
C PRO A 170 1.07 15.65 0.31
N ALA A 171 1.31 16.66 -0.54
CA ALA A 171 2.45 17.57 -0.40
C ALA A 171 2.42 18.33 0.92
N ASP A 172 1.22 18.75 1.38
CA ASP A 172 1.02 19.46 2.66
C ASP A 172 1.21 18.52 3.87
N LEU A 173 0.98 17.21 3.72
CA LEU A 173 1.34 16.20 4.74
C LEU A 173 2.85 16.00 4.82
N LYS A 174 3.53 15.93 3.67
CA LYS A 174 5.01 15.88 3.63
C LYS A 174 5.61 17.11 4.29
N GLU A 175 5.07 18.29 3.97
CA GLU A 175 5.49 19.55 4.58
C GLU A 175 5.29 19.54 6.10
N TYR A 176 4.14 19.07 6.57
CA TYR A 176 3.87 18.92 8.01
C TYR A 176 4.89 17.98 8.68
N VAL A 177 5.20 16.85 8.07
CA VAL A 177 6.21 15.91 8.61
C VAL A 177 7.59 16.57 8.67
N GLU A 178 8.02 17.25 7.61
CA GLU A 178 9.34 17.90 7.56
C GLU A 178 9.45 19.09 8.53
N GLN A 179 8.39 19.88 8.72
CA GLN A 179 8.45 21.10 9.51
C GLN A 179 8.06 20.90 10.99
N GLU A 180 7.19 19.93 11.30
CA GLU A 180 6.63 19.77 12.64
C GLU A 180 7.02 18.45 13.32
N ILE A 181 7.24 17.38 12.57
CA ILE A 181 7.53 16.07 13.15
C ILE A 181 9.04 15.82 13.22
N LEU A 182 9.76 15.92 12.12
CA LEU A 182 11.20 15.62 12.08
C LEU A 182 12.04 16.52 13.00
N PRO A 183 11.76 17.83 13.18
CA PRO A 183 12.54 18.66 14.11
C PRO A 183 12.46 18.19 15.57
N ARG A 184 11.39 17.50 15.96
CA ARG A 184 11.28 16.92 17.32
C ARG A 184 12.34 15.85 17.57
N HIS A 185 12.86 15.24 16.52
CA HIS A 185 13.88 14.19 16.58
C HIS A 185 15.33 14.73 16.62
N GLU A 186 15.57 16.03 16.40
CA GLU A 186 16.92 16.61 16.36
C GLU A 186 17.66 16.50 17.70
N THR A 187 16.91 16.51 18.83
CA THR A 187 17.48 16.46 20.18
C THR A 187 17.69 15.05 20.70
N TYR A 188 17.29 14.03 19.92
CA TYR A 188 17.37 12.63 20.36
C TYR A 188 18.76 12.02 20.06
N ASP A 189 18.98 10.82 20.60
CA ASP A 189 20.23 10.08 20.35
C ASP A 189 20.38 9.70 18.85
N ALA A 190 21.59 9.30 18.46
CA ALA A 190 21.92 9.04 17.06
C ALA A 190 21.03 7.97 16.39
N ALA A 191 20.38 7.09 17.16
CA ALA A 191 19.52 6.04 16.63
C ALA A 191 18.11 6.55 16.28
N HIS A 192 17.69 7.74 16.78
CA HIS A 192 16.33 8.28 16.65
C HIS A 192 16.33 9.68 16.02
N ARG A 193 17.41 10.08 15.35
CA ARG A 193 17.53 11.36 14.64
C ARG A 193 16.69 11.40 13.36
N PRO A 194 16.44 12.57 12.78
CA PRO A 194 15.66 12.71 11.54
C PRO A 194 16.12 11.79 10.40
N ASP A 195 17.43 11.54 10.28
CA ASP A 195 17.96 10.65 9.25
C ASP A 195 17.54 9.19 9.42
N HIS A 196 17.34 8.73 10.67
CA HIS A 196 16.76 7.42 10.92
C HIS A 196 15.30 7.39 10.44
N ILE A 197 14.52 8.38 10.82
CA ILE A 197 13.10 8.47 10.43
C ILE A 197 12.96 8.50 8.90
N ARG A 198 13.76 9.30 8.20
CA ARG A 198 13.75 9.33 6.73
C ARG A 198 14.09 7.97 6.10
N ARG A 199 15.04 7.23 6.68
CA ARG A 199 15.34 5.86 6.22
C ARG A 199 14.17 4.90 6.45
N VAL A 200 13.54 4.98 7.61
CA VAL A 200 12.36 4.14 7.91
C VAL A 200 11.22 4.46 6.94
N ILE A 201 10.95 5.75 6.69
CA ILE A 201 9.96 6.17 5.68
C ILE A 201 10.31 5.57 4.31
N ALA A 202 11.55 5.75 3.82
CA ALA A 202 11.96 5.26 2.50
C ALA A 202 11.77 3.73 2.39
N ARG A 203 12.23 2.97 3.38
CA ARG A 203 12.07 1.49 3.41
C ARG A 203 10.61 1.05 3.50
N ALA A 204 9.79 1.75 4.26
CA ALA A 204 8.37 1.47 4.37
C ALA A 204 7.66 1.70 3.04
N MET A 205 8.01 2.77 2.33
CA MET A 205 7.48 3.06 0.99
C MET A 205 7.94 2.03 -0.04
N GLU A 206 9.22 1.60 -0.02
CA GLU A 206 9.72 0.52 -0.87
C GLU A 206 8.94 -0.80 -0.67
N ILE A 207 8.60 -1.14 0.58
CA ILE A 207 7.76 -2.31 0.88
C ILE A 207 6.39 -2.17 0.22
N VAL A 208 5.74 -1.01 0.34
CA VAL A 208 4.43 -0.74 -0.27
C VAL A 208 4.50 -0.84 -1.79
N GLU A 209 5.47 -0.17 -2.42
CA GLU A 209 5.67 -0.15 -3.88
C GLU A 209 5.96 -1.53 -4.45
N SER A 210 6.64 -2.40 -3.70
CA SER A 210 6.94 -3.77 -4.13
C SER A 210 5.70 -4.62 -4.36
N GLY A 211 4.56 -4.29 -3.73
CA GLY A 211 3.33 -5.08 -3.73
C GLY A 211 3.47 -6.48 -3.09
N LYS A 212 4.62 -6.81 -2.50
CA LYS A 212 4.97 -8.13 -1.95
C LYS A 212 4.81 -8.15 -0.42
N TRP A 213 3.64 -7.83 0.08
CA TRP A 213 3.36 -7.69 1.51
C TRP A 213 2.32 -8.71 2.03
N GLU A 214 2.53 -9.99 1.72
CA GLU A 214 1.76 -11.07 2.36
C GLU A 214 2.19 -11.24 3.83
N VAL A 215 1.22 -11.43 4.71
CA VAL A 215 1.42 -11.59 6.16
C VAL A 215 1.17 -13.04 6.54
N GLU A 216 2.10 -13.67 7.27
CA GLU A 216 1.98 -15.07 7.72
C GLU A 216 0.69 -15.34 8.50
N ASN A 217 0.19 -14.34 9.22
CA ASN A 217 -1.00 -14.48 10.05
C ASN A 217 -2.23 -13.86 9.39
N LYS A 218 -3.05 -14.68 8.71
CA LYS A 218 -4.31 -14.25 8.08
C LYS A 218 -5.33 -13.63 9.06
N SER A 219 -5.14 -13.79 10.37
CA SER A 219 -5.97 -13.11 11.38
C SER A 219 -5.51 -11.68 11.65
N ALA A 220 -4.28 -11.31 11.25
CA ALA A 220 -3.76 -9.94 11.26
C ALA A 220 -3.97 -9.24 9.90
N ALA A 221 -4.47 -9.95 8.88
CA ALA A 221 -4.99 -9.31 7.68
C ALA A 221 -6.11 -8.36 8.11
N PRO A 222 -6.05 -7.07 7.80
CA PRO A 222 -7.05 -6.13 8.23
C PRO A 222 -8.41 -6.62 7.76
N LYS A 223 -9.40 -6.52 8.62
CA LYS A 223 -10.79 -6.51 8.22
C LYS A 223 -10.90 -5.43 7.15
N THR A 224 -10.76 -5.87 5.91
CA THR A 224 -10.87 -5.10 4.67
C THR A 224 -10.38 -3.64 4.74
N PHE A 225 -9.30 -3.31 4.00
CA PHE A 225 -8.92 -1.92 3.66
C PHE A 225 -10.07 -1.14 3.01
N SER A 226 -11.17 -1.81 2.68
CA SER A 226 -12.38 -1.27 2.09
C SER A 226 -13.12 -0.22 2.94
N SER A 227 -12.74 -0.03 4.20
CA SER A 227 -13.30 1.03 5.06
C SER A 227 -12.36 2.21 5.27
N LEU A 228 -11.13 2.15 4.78
CA LEU A 228 -10.16 3.24 4.90
C LEU A 228 -10.33 4.22 3.74
N HIS A 229 -10.16 5.51 4.02
CA HIS A 229 -10.30 6.58 3.04
C HIS A 229 -8.97 7.02 2.46
N SER A 230 -7.91 6.79 3.22
CA SER A 230 -6.55 7.17 2.84
C SER A 230 -5.81 5.99 2.21
N PRO A 231 -4.93 6.25 1.23
CA PRO A 231 -4.05 5.24 0.65
C PRO A 231 -3.19 4.55 1.69
N LEU A 232 -2.88 3.28 1.44
CA LEU A 232 -1.91 2.56 2.25
C LEU A 232 -0.57 3.30 2.30
N SER A 233 -0.09 3.86 1.19
CA SER A 233 1.13 4.67 1.11
C SER A 233 1.12 5.87 2.06
N THR A 234 0.01 6.60 2.12
CA THR A 234 -0.14 7.78 2.99
C THR A 234 -0.19 7.38 4.47
N LEU A 235 -0.91 6.30 4.80
CA LEU A 235 -0.95 5.75 6.16
C LEU A 235 0.42 5.24 6.60
N VAL A 236 1.12 4.49 5.71
CA VAL A 236 2.46 3.95 5.97
C VAL A 236 3.48 5.07 6.13
N TYR A 237 3.47 6.07 5.25
CA TYR A 237 4.32 7.25 5.35
C TYR A 237 4.19 7.92 6.71
N THR A 238 2.96 8.18 7.15
CA THR A 238 2.69 8.87 8.40
C THR A 238 3.05 8.02 9.61
N ALA A 239 2.70 6.75 9.60
CA ALA A 239 3.06 5.82 10.68
C ALA A 239 4.58 5.66 10.80
N ALA A 240 5.30 5.54 9.68
CA ALA A 240 6.76 5.49 9.65
C ALA A 240 7.40 6.81 10.12
N ALA A 241 6.81 7.97 9.77
CA ALA A 241 7.30 9.26 10.22
C ALA A 241 7.14 9.48 11.74
N MET A 242 6.12 8.89 12.35
CA MET A 242 5.75 9.16 13.73
C MET A 242 5.98 7.98 14.70
N HIS A 243 6.53 6.84 14.23
CA HIS A 243 6.66 5.64 15.05
C HIS A 243 7.44 5.87 16.36
N ASP A 244 8.45 6.71 16.31
CA ASP A 244 9.36 7.03 17.42
C ASP A 244 9.14 8.41 18.04
N ILE A 245 8.06 9.12 17.71
CA ILE A 245 7.81 10.49 18.20
C ILE A 245 7.73 10.57 19.73
N GLY A 246 7.43 9.45 20.39
CA GLY A 246 7.34 9.31 21.85
C GLY A 246 8.66 9.04 22.56
N ILE A 247 9.81 9.03 21.85
CA ILE A 247 11.13 8.74 22.46
C ILE A 247 11.52 9.71 23.57
N CYS A 248 10.93 10.92 23.57
CA CYS A 248 11.08 11.90 24.63
C CYS A 248 10.64 11.43 26.02
N GLU A 249 9.78 10.41 26.10
CA GLU A 249 9.32 9.82 27.34
C GLU A 249 10.15 8.61 27.82
N GLY A 250 11.18 8.26 27.05
CA GLY A 250 12.12 7.18 27.37
C GLY A 250 11.96 5.93 26.50
N ARG A 251 13.08 5.25 26.27
CA ARG A 251 13.17 4.09 25.36
C ARG A 251 12.25 2.92 25.73
N GLU A 252 11.91 2.76 26.99
CA GLU A 252 11.09 1.61 27.43
C GLU A 252 9.62 1.76 27.02
N VAL A 253 9.13 3.00 27.02
CA VAL A 253 7.70 3.31 26.80
C VAL A 253 7.43 4.11 25.52
N HIS A 254 8.47 4.44 24.74
CA HIS A 254 8.35 5.34 23.57
C HIS A 254 7.26 4.90 22.60
N HIS A 255 7.10 3.62 22.32
CA HIS A 255 6.11 3.09 21.42
C HIS A 255 4.67 3.42 21.88
N LEU A 256 4.36 3.24 23.18
CA LEU A 256 3.07 3.60 23.76
C LEU A 256 2.87 5.13 23.78
N ALA A 257 3.94 5.85 24.07
CA ALA A 257 3.94 7.32 24.02
C ALA A 257 3.70 7.84 22.60
N SER A 258 4.32 7.21 21.58
CA SER A 258 4.07 7.53 20.17
C SER A 258 2.60 7.36 19.81
N GLY A 259 1.99 6.25 20.13
CA GLY A 259 0.56 6.01 19.89
C GLY A 259 -0.32 7.08 20.56
N ARG A 260 -0.01 7.46 21.81
CA ARG A 260 -0.75 8.52 22.51
C ARG A 260 -0.58 9.90 21.87
N ILE A 261 0.63 10.25 21.45
CA ILE A 261 0.94 11.52 20.76
C ILE A 261 0.20 11.58 19.43
N ILE A 262 0.21 10.50 18.64
CA ILE A 262 -0.50 10.40 17.35
C ILE A 262 -2.00 10.62 17.54
N ARG A 263 -2.65 9.98 18.51
CA ARG A 263 -4.09 10.17 18.79
C ARG A 263 -4.41 11.59 19.22
N ALA A 264 -3.50 12.26 19.94
CA ALA A 264 -3.67 13.61 20.41
C ALA A 264 -3.40 14.68 19.34
N ASP A 265 -2.75 14.35 18.25
CA ASP A 265 -2.36 15.29 17.21
C ASP A 265 -3.58 15.71 16.38
N ARG A 266 -3.98 16.99 16.58
CA ARG A 266 -5.15 17.57 15.89
C ARG A 266 -4.90 17.82 14.40
N ASN A 267 -3.64 18.00 13.99
CA ASN A 267 -3.31 18.27 12.58
C ASN A 267 -3.59 17.06 11.70
N LEU A 268 -3.41 15.84 12.20
CA LEU A 268 -3.66 14.62 11.43
C LEU A 268 -5.10 14.52 10.92
N ARG A 269 -6.06 15.17 11.60
CA ARG A 269 -7.48 15.23 11.19
C ARG A 269 -7.73 16.01 9.90
N ARG A 270 -6.71 16.67 9.38
CA ARG A 270 -6.75 17.30 8.05
C ARG A 270 -6.72 16.27 6.93
N TRP A 271 -6.12 15.10 7.18
CA TRP A 271 -5.88 14.05 6.17
C TRP A 271 -6.55 12.73 6.52
N PHE A 272 -6.78 12.46 7.81
CA PHE A 272 -7.19 11.14 8.31
C PHE A 272 -8.47 11.20 9.13
N SER A 273 -9.27 10.14 9.02
CA SER A 273 -10.38 9.85 9.94
C SER A 273 -9.86 9.40 11.31
N GLU A 274 -10.72 9.39 12.33
CA GLU A 274 -10.36 8.88 13.67
C GLU A 274 -9.94 7.41 13.62
N GLU A 275 -10.56 6.60 12.74
CA GLU A 275 -10.22 5.19 12.56
C GLU A 275 -8.82 5.03 11.95
N GLU A 276 -8.45 5.86 11.00
CA GLU A 276 -7.14 5.86 10.38
C GLU A 276 -6.05 6.37 11.34
N ILE A 277 -6.34 7.39 12.14
CA ILE A 277 -5.45 7.86 13.20
C ILE A 277 -5.21 6.74 14.23
N GLU A 278 -6.25 5.99 14.56
CA GLU A 278 -6.12 4.83 15.46
C GLU A 278 -5.21 3.75 14.85
N LEU A 279 -5.35 3.44 13.57
CA LEU A 279 -4.47 2.49 12.87
C LEU A 279 -3.00 2.95 12.83
N ILE A 280 -2.77 4.24 12.55
CA ILE A 280 -1.43 4.85 12.58
C ILE A 280 -0.84 4.76 13.99
N ALA A 281 -1.62 5.07 15.01
CA ALA A 281 -1.20 5.00 16.41
C ALA A 281 -0.87 3.55 16.82
N GLN A 282 -1.70 2.59 16.44
CA GLN A 282 -1.45 1.16 16.69
C GLN A 282 -0.18 0.66 15.98
N ALA A 283 0.08 1.12 14.77
CA ALA A 283 1.31 0.76 14.05
C ALA A 283 2.56 1.28 14.78
N ALA A 284 2.49 2.49 15.31
CA ALA A 284 3.57 3.04 16.14
C ALA A 284 3.73 2.29 17.47
N GLU A 285 2.65 1.80 18.09
CA GLU A 285 2.73 0.97 19.31
C GLU A 285 3.33 -0.42 19.03
N ASP A 286 3.10 -0.98 17.85
CA ASP A 286 3.44 -2.36 17.50
C ASP A 286 4.85 -2.52 16.89
N HIS A 287 5.56 -1.42 16.54
CA HIS A 287 6.82 -1.49 15.80
C HIS A 287 7.98 -2.14 16.54
N ARG A 288 7.91 -2.20 17.89
CA ARG A 288 9.03 -2.58 18.74
C ARG A 288 9.52 -4.00 18.45
N ALA A 289 10.83 -4.14 18.18
CA ALA A 289 11.45 -5.42 17.84
C ALA A 289 11.35 -6.48 18.94
N SER A 290 11.29 -6.07 20.21
CA SER A 290 11.16 -6.94 21.38
C SER A 290 9.72 -7.29 21.73
N ALA A 291 8.72 -6.88 20.92
CA ALA A 291 7.33 -7.25 21.16
C ALA A 291 7.15 -8.77 21.05
N ALA A 292 6.48 -9.36 22.02
CA ALA A 292 6.22 -10.81 22.07
C ALA A 292 5.13 -11.24 21.05
N THR A 293 4.26 -10.29 20.68
CA THR A 293 3.10 -10.51 19.82
C THR A 293 3.31 -9.87 18.44
N ALA A 294 2.68 -10.46 17.42
CA ALA A 294 2.66 -9.86 16.10
C ALA A 294 1.94 -8.50 16.11
N PRO A 295 2.35 -7.57 15.23
CA PRO A 295 1.61 -6.34 15.01
C PRO A 295 0.14 -6.60 14.69
N ARG A 296 -0.74 -5.73 15.17
CA ARG A 296 -2.21 -5.87 15.06
C ARG A 296 -2.73 -5.64 13.64
N SER A 297 -1.92 -5.06 12.76
CA SER A 297 -2.32 -4.68 11.41
C SER A 297 -1.17 -4.83 10.41
N LEU A 298 -1.50 -4.90 9.11
CA LEU A 298 -0.51 -4.84 8.04
C LEU A 298 0.34 -3.56 8.14
N LEU A 299 -0.27 -2.43 8.49
CA LEU A 299 0.42 -1.17 8.70
C LEU A 299 1.51 -1.30 9.76
N GLY A 300 1.19 -1.93 10.89
CA GLY A 300 2.15 -2.25 11.95
C GLY A 300 3.25 -3.20 11.48
N CYS A 301 2.92 -4.21 10.68
CA CYS A 301 3.92 -5.12 10.10
C CYS A 301 4.91 -4.37 9.21
N ILE A 302 4.42 -3.51 8.30
CA ILE A 302 5.26 -2.73 7.38
C ILE A 302 6.20 -1.79 8.16
N VAL A 303 5.68 -1.05 9.14
CA VAL A 303 6.49 -0.13 9.96
C VAL A 303 7.53 -0.90 10.77
N ALA A 304 7.13 -2.01 11.40
CA ALA A 304 8.05 -2.85 12.16
C ALA A 304 9.16 -3.47 11.28
N GLU A 305 8.85 -3.86 10.03
CA GLU A 305 9.86 -4.36 9.09
C GLU A 305 10.77 -3.24 8.58
N ALA A 306 10.23 -2.07 8.32
CA ALA A 306 10.99 -0.91 7.84
C ALA A 306 11.98 -0.38 8.89
N ASP A 307 11.60 -0.39 10.18
CA ASP A 307 12.46 0.02 11.27
C ASP A 307 13.62 -0.97 11.54
N ARG A 308 13.50 -2.23 11.12
CA ARG A 308 14.55 -3.23 11.27
C ARG A 308 15.67 -3.04 10.23
N ASP A 309 16.76 -2.41 10.64
CA ASP A 309 17.98 -2.25 9.81
C ASP A 309 18.96 -3.39 10.14
N ILE A 310 18.81 -4.53 9.45
CA ILE A 310 19.57 -5.76 9.69
C ILE A 310 20.72 -5.90 8.68
N GLU A 311 21.65 -4.92 8.66
CA GLU A 311 22.90 -5.07 7.92
C GLU A 311 23.95 -5.66 8.86
N PRO A 312 24.55 -6.86 8.56
CA PRO A 312 25.36 -7.62 9.52
C PRO A 312 26.54 -6.85 10.10
N GLU A 313 27.30 -6.17 9.26
CA GLU A 313 28.49 -5.43 9.72
C GLU A 313 28.10 -4.20 10.57
N THR A 314 27.02 -3.52 10.20
CA THR A 314 26.47 -2.39 10.96
C THR A 314 25.94 -2.84 12.33
N ILE A 315 25.29 -3.99 12.40
CA ILE A 315 24.79 -4.56 13.67
C ILE A 315 25.97 -4.84 14.60
N VAL A 316 27.02 -5.52 14.12
CA VAL A 316 28.23 -5.80 14.92
C VAL A 316 28.86 -4.50 15.42
N ARG A 317 29.08 -3.54 14.50
CA ARG A 317 29.65 -2.22 14.84
C ARG A 317 28.85 -1.52 15.94
N ARG A 318 27.53 -1.35 15.75
CA ARG A 318 26.65 -0.68 16.72
C ARG A 318 26.63 -1.40 18.07
N THR A 319 26.71 -2.73 18.07
CA THR A 319 26.74 -3.53 19.31
C THR A 319 28.03 -3.29 20.07
N VAL A 320 29.19 -3.18 19.38
CA VAL A 320 30.49 -2.86 20.00
C VAL A 320 30.49 -1.42 20.54
N GLU A 321 30.10 -0.44 19.69
CA GLU A 321 30.05 0.98 20.07
C GLU A 321 29.15 1.22 21.28
N TYR A 322 27.97 0.58 21.33
CA TYR A 322 27.08 0.65 22.47
C TYR A 322 27.75 0.07 23.74
N GLY A 323 28.45 -1.07 23.60
CA GLY A 323 29.18 -1.68 24.68
C GLY A 323 30.20 -0.73 25.27
N LEU A 324 31.05 -0.12 24.43
CA LEU A 324 32.09 0.81 24.85
C LEU A 324 31.52 2.04 25.59
N GLY A 325 30.38 2.56 25.13
CA GLY A 325 29.75 3.74 25.72
C GLY A 325 29.04 3.46 27.06
N HIS A 326 28.42 2.28 27.21
CA HIS A 326 27.56 1.98 28.37
C HIS A 326 28.19 1.09 29.42
N TYR A 327 29.27 0.36 29.07
CA TYR A 327 29.97 -0.57 29.99
C TYR A 327 31.47 -0.25 30.01
N PRO A 328 31.87 0.96 30.42
CA PRO A 328 33.28 1.42 30.32
C PRO A 328 34.24 0.64 31.21
N THR A 329 33.76 -0.15 32.15
CA THR A 329 34.59 -0.95 33.07
C THR A 329 34.92 -2.33 32.52
N LEU A 330 34.29 -2.79 31.46
CA LEU A 330 34.64 -4.07 30.85
C LEU A 330 35.97 -4.00 30.14
N ASP A 331 36.75 -5.07 30.26
CA ASP A 331 37.92 -5.30 29.44
C ASP A 331 37.52 -5.77 28.03
N ARG A 332 38.51 -5.98 27.16
CA ARG A 332 38.29 -6.39 25.78
C ARG A 332 37.51 -7.70 25.65
N GLU A 333 37.81 -8.67 26.50
CA GLU A 333 37.15 -9.96 26.49
C GLU A 333 35.71 -9.86 27.05
N GLY A 334 35.51 -9.05 28.06
CA GLY A 334 34.17 -8.73 28.57
C GLY A 334 33.28 -8.05 27.53
N HIS A 335 33.82 -7.14 26.72
CA HIS A 335 33.11 -6.55 25.59
C HIS A 335 32.81 -7.58 24.50
N TRP A 336 33.71 -8.53 24.24
CA TRP A 336 33.49 -9.62 23.31
C TRP A 336 32.33 -10.52 23.77
N GLN A 337 32.39 -11.01 25.00
CA GLN A 337 31.33 -11.86 25.54
C GLN A 337 29.97 -11.16 25.51
N ARG A 338 29.92 -9.89 25.94
CA ARG A 338 28.70 -9.10 25.86
C ARG A 338 28.18 -8.98 24.43
N THR A 339 29.07 -8.82 23.45
CA THR A 339 28.69 -8.72 22.04
C THR A 339 28.09 -10.03 21.55
N LEU A 340 28.72 -11.17 21.88
CA LEU A 340 28.18 -12.50 21.56
C LEU A 340 26.81 -12.71 22.19
N ASP A 341 26.67 -12.47 23.49
CA ASP A 341 25.43 -12.66 24.22
C ASP A 341 24.28 -11.85 23.59
N HIS A 342 24.53 -10.57 23.30
CA HIS A 342 23.53 -9.72 22.65
C HIS A 342 23.14 -10.19 21.26
N LEU A 343 24.12 -10.60 20.42
CA LEU A 343 23.84 -11.09 19.08
C LEU A 343 23.06 -12.41 19.11
N HIS A 344 23.40 -13.31 20.04
CA HIS A 344 22.69 -14.56 20.23
C HIS A 344 21.25 -14.34 20.73
N GLU A 345 21.08 -13.54 21.79
CA GLU A 345 19.78 -13.27 22.37
C GLU A 345 18.81 -12.64 21.37
N LYS A 346 19.30 -11.75 20.53
CA LYS A 346 18.46 -10.97 19.61
C LYS A 346 18.31 -11.61 18.25
N TYR A 347 19.38 -12.07 17.61
CA TYR A 347 19.41 -12.37 16.17
C TYR A 347 19.63 -13.85 15.83
N ALA A 348 20.19 -14.66 16.71
CA ALA A 348 20.42 -16.08 16.42
C ALA A 348 19.11 -16.86 16.18
N GLU A 349 19.22 -18.11 15.79
CA GLU A 349 18.06 -19.01 15.72
C GLU A 349 17.46 -19.16 17.11
N GLY A 350 16.18 -18.83 17.24
CA GLY A 350 15.49 -18.77 18.55
C GLY A 350 15.62 -17.42 19.28
N GLY A 351 16.38 -16.46 18.75
CA GLY A 351 16.43 -15.10 19.28
C GLY A 351 15.08 -14.38 19.16
N TYR A 352 14.93 -13.25 19.89
CA TYR A 352 13.64 -12.57 19.96
C TYR A 352 13.27 -11.77 18.70
N ILE A 353 14.21 -11.51 17.74
CA ILE A 353 13.89 -10.84 16.48
C ILE A 353 13.00 -11.74 15.62
N LYS A 354 11.87 -11.21 15.21
CA LYS A 354 10.92 -11.89 14.33
C LYS A 354 10.64 -11.03 13.11
N LEU A 355 10.53 -11.64 11.96
CA LEU A 355 10.03 -11.02 10.74
C LEU A 355 8.56 -11.37 10.62
N TRP A 356 7.73 -10.38 10.27
CA TRP A 356 6.28 -10.53 10.27
C TRP A 356 5.67 -10.69 8.87
N MET A 357 6.52 -10.62 7.84
CA MET A 357 6.12 -10.70 6.44
C MET A 357 6.83 -11.87 5.76
N GLU A 358 6.10 -12.69 5.00
CA GLU A 358 6.68 -13.84 4.27
C GLU A 358 7.79 -13.41 3.30
N ASN A 359 7.58 -12.27 2.61
CA ASN A 359 8.55 -11.68 1.67
C ASN A 359 9.32 -10.50 2.30
N SER A 360 9.68 -10.60 3.59
CA SER A 360 10.40 -9.55 4.29
C SER A 360 11.71 -9.19 3.60
N PRO A 361 11.98 -7.90 3.33
CA PRO A 361 13.28 -7.45 2.81
C PRO A 361 14.43 -7.75 3.78
N ASN A 362 14.12 -8.00 5.05
CA ASN A 362 15.10 -8.34 6.09
C ASN A 362 15.43 -9.84 6.14
N ALA A 363 14.74 -10.72 5.37
CA ALA A 363 14.95 -12.16 5.43
C ALA A 363 16.38 -12.56 5.05
N ALA A 364 16.88 -12.10 3.90
CA ALA A 364 18.23 -12.38 3.45
C ALA A 364 19.31 -11.72 4.35
N PRO A 365 19.20 -10.45 4.75
CA PRO A 365 20.11 -9.83 5.71
C PRO A 365 20.16 -10.59 7.06
N LEU A 366 19.02 -11.01 7.58
CA LEU A 366 18.97 -11.79 8.84
C LEU A 366 19.62 -13.16 8.69
N ALA A 367 19.42 -13.85 7.58
CA ALA A 367 20.10 -15.11 7.29
C ALA A 367 21.63 -14.94 7.23
N ASN A 368 22.11 -13.85 6.60
CA ASN A 368 23.52 -13.52 6.52
C ASN A 368 24.10 -13.19 7.91
N LEU A 369 23.37 -12.45 8.75
CA LEU A 369 23.79 -12.16 10.12
C LEU A 369 23.84 -13.45 10.97
N ARG A 370 22.88 -14.34 10.82
CA ARG A 370 22.88 -15.65 11.48
C ARG A 370 24.06 -16.53 11.05
N ALA A 371 24.41 -16.51 9.79
CA ALA A 371 25.60 -17.19 9.28
C ALA A 371 26.88 -16.60 9.89
N LEU A 372 26.97 -15.25 9.99
CA LEU A 372 28.09 -14.56 10.63
C LEU A 372 28.19 -14.90 12.12
N ILE A 373 27.07 -14.97 12.85
CA ILE A 373 27.05 -15.35 14.29
C ILE A 373 27.58 -16.79 14.47
N LYS A 374 27.32 -17.71 13.56
CA LYS A 374 27.82 -19.08 13.57
C LYS A 374 29.33 -19.19 13.24
N ASP A 375 29.85 -18.22 12.47
CA ASP A 375 31.28 -18.11 12.14
C ASP A 375 31.98 -17.21 13.18
N GLU A 376 32.25 -17.76 14.35
CA GLU A 376 32.85 -17.06 15.47
C GLU A 376 34.21 -16.42 15.11
N GLN A 377 34.99 -17.05 14.24
CA GLN A 377 36.28 -16.50 13.81
C GLN A 377 36.11 -15.20 13.02
N ARG A 378 35.20 -15.20 12.07
CA ARG A 378 34.89 -14.00 11.26
C ARG A 378 34.22 -12.92 12.11
N LEU A 379 33.31 -13.29 12.99
CA LEU A 379 32.64 -12.36 13.91
C LEU A 379 33.68 -11.72 14.84
N ARG A 380 34.64 -12.50 15.37
CA ARG A 380 35.74 -11.96 16.19
C ARG A 380 36.61 -10.98 15.42
N GLN A 381 36.93 -11.22 14.15
CA GLN A 381 37.66 -10.29 13.32
C GLN A 381 36.95 -8.94 13.16
N LEU A 382 35.61 -8.95 12.96
CA LEU A 382 34.81 -7.73 12.90
C LEU A 382 34.77 -6.99 14.24
N PHE A 383 34.58 -7.73 15.34
CA PHE A 383 34.64 -7.16 16.68
C PHE A 383 35.97 -6.47 16.91
N GLU A 384 37.12 -7.13 16.61
CA GLU A 384 38.47 -6.58 16.75
C GLU A 384 38.68 -5.32 15.90
N LYS A 385 38.13 -5.30 14.68
CA LYS A 385 38.17 -4.11 13.83
C LYS A 385 37.50 -2.92 14.52
N TYR A 386 36.26 -3.11 15.07
CA TYR A 386 35.51 -1.99 15.61
C TYR A 386 35.89 -1.56 17.01
N ILE A 387 36.36 -2.47 17.86
CA ILE A 387 36.88 -2.11 19.17
C ILE A 387 38.17 -1.32 19.07
N THR A 388 39.00 -1.58 18.01
CA THR A 388 40.25 -0.88 17.78
C THR A 388 40.05 0.50 17.13
N LEU A 389 39.02 0.63 16.26
CA LEU A 389 38.68 1.91 15.63
C LEU A 389 38.08 2.93 16.61
N ASN A 390 37.58 2.46 17.76
CA ASN A 390 37.06 3.30 18.83
C ASN A 390 37.91 3.11 20.11
N PRO A 391 39.18 3.54 20.11
CA PRO A 391 40.01 3.44 21.31
C PRO A 391 39.34 4.23 22.44
N LYS A 392 39.28 3.65 23.64
CA LYS A 392 38.87 4.41 24.83
C LYS A 392 39.59 5.72 24.90
N PRO A 393 38.89 6.86 25.20
CA PRO A 393 39.59 8.09 25.56
C PRO A 393 40.50 7.94 26.77
#